data_51d648c063df455006ab809cbe284537
#
_entry.id   51d648c063df455006ab809cbe284537
#
_cell.length_a   1.000
_cell.length_b   1.000
_cell.length_c   1.000
_cell.angle_alpha   90.00
_cell.angle_beta   90.00
_cell.angle_gamma   90.00
#
_symmetry.space_group_name_H-M   'P 1'
#
loop_
_entity.id
_entity.type
_entity.pdbx_description
1 polymer ?
#
loop_
_entity_poly.entity_id
_entity_poly.type
_entity_poly.pdbx_seq_one_letter_code
_entity_poly.pdbx_strand_id
1 'polypeptide(L)'
;TELEFAWAFIDKCSLALTQGELSAEEAAMAKWWTTEFQKRAIDECLQLHGGYGYMNEYPISRLWRDGRVQSIYGGTTEIMKEIVGRNLGL
;
A
#
# COMPACT_ATOMS: atom_id res chain seq x y z
N THR A 1 12.82 -8.28 0.04
CA THR A 1 13.53 -7.01 0.25
C THR A 1 12.57 -5.82 0.30
N GLU A 2 11.68 -5.69 -0.68
CA GLU A 2 10.69 -4.59 -0.69
C GLU A 2 9.77 -4.65 0.53
N LEU A 3 9.43 -5.84 1.00
CA LEU A 3 8.63 -5.99 2.21
C LEU A 3 9.35 -5.42 3.44
N GLU A 4 10.66 -5.64 3.54
CA GLU A 4 11.47 -5.07 4.61
C GLU A 4 11.50 -3.54 4.52
N PHE A 5 11.59 -2.99 3.31
CA PHE A 5 11.52 -1.54 3.11
C PHE A 5 10.16 -1.00 3.56
N ALA A 6 9.08 -1.70 3.20
CA ALA A 6 7.74 -1.30 3.59
C ALA A 6 7.59 -1.27 5.11
N TRP A 7 8.03 -2.32 5.79
CA TRP A 7 7.96 -2.39 7.24
C TRP A 7 8.76 -1.28 7.91
N ALA A 8 9.99 -1.04 7.45
CA ALA A 8 10.83 0.01 8.01
C ALA A 8 10.17 1.39 7.90
N PHE A 9 9.58 1.69 6.74
CA PHE A 9 8.92 2.97 6.53
C PHE A 9 7.63 3.10 7.34
N ILE A 10 6.83 2.04 7.43
CA ILE A 10 5.61 2.04 8.23
C ILE A 10 5.94 2.20 9.71
N ASP A 11 6.98 1.54 10.20
CA ASP A 11 7.41 1.70 11.60
C ASP A 11 7.82 3.14 11.88
N LYS A 12 8.58 3.76 10.98
CA LYS A 12 8.96 5.16 11.09
C LYS A 12 7.72 6.07 11.15
N CYS A 13 6.77 5.86 10.25
CA CYS A 13 5.55 6.65 10.20
C CYS A 13 4.68 6.45 11.44
N SER A 14 4.57 5.23 11.92
CA SER A 14 3.79 4.91 13.13
C SER A 14 4.36 5.61 14.36
N LEU A 15 5.69 5.59 14.50
CA LEU A 15 6.35 6.29 15.59
C LEU A 15 6.13 7.80 15.49
N ALA A 16 6.31 8.38 14.30
CA ALA A 16 6.08 9.79 14.08
C ALA A 16 4.62 10.18 14.37
N LEU A 17 3.66 9.33 14.00
CA LEU A 17 2.25 9.57 14.29
C LEU A 17 1.99 9.63 15.79
N THR A 18 2.55 8.71 16.57
CA THR A 18 2.37 8.69 18.03
C THR A 18 2.99 9.92 18.71
N GLN A 19 4.02 10.51 18.10
CA GLN A 19 4.69 11.70 18.61
C GLN A 19 4.09 12.99 18.05
N GLY A 20 3.06 12.90 17.20
CA GLY A 20 2.45 14.07 16.57
C GLY A 20 3.34 14.74 15.53
N GLU A 21 4.31 14.02 14.98
CA GLU A 21 5.32 14.54 14.05
C GLU A 21 5.15 14.04 12.60
N LEU A 22 4.14 13.21 12.32
CA LEU A 22 3.92 12.68 10.98
C LEU A 22 3.41 13.79 10.06
N SER A 23 4.14 14.06 8.98
CA SER A 23 3.71 15.03 7.98
C SER A 23 2.66 14.43 7.04
N ALA A 24 1.87 15.30 6.40
CA ALA A 24 0.89 14.87 5.40
C ALA A 24 1.58 14.19 4.21
N GLU A 25 2.74 14.67 3.80
CA GLU A 25 3.49 14.06 2.69
C GLU A 25 3.99 12.67 3.04
N GLU A 26 4.49 12.47 4.26
CA GLU A 26 4.94 11.15 4.70
C GLU A 26 3.78 10.16 4.78
N ALA A 27 2.64 10.61 5.29
CA ALA A 27 1.43 9.79 5.31
C ALA A 27 0.98 9.42 3.89
N ALA A 28 1.04 10.37 2.96
CA ALA A 28 0.71 10.13 1.56
C ALA A 28 1.68 9.14 0.89
N MET A 29 2.97 9.28 1.18
CA MET A 29 3.99 8.32 0.70
C MET A 29 3.69 6.91 1.20
N ALA A 30 3.43 6.78 2.49
CA ALA A 30 3.13 5.48 3.09
C ALA A 30 1.91 4.85 2.43
N LYS A 31 0.84 5.63 2.28
CA LYS A 31 -0.41 5.11 1.74
C LYS A 31 -0.25 4.64 0.29
N TRP A 32 0.26 5.48 -0.60
CA TRP A 32 0.31 5.10 -2.02
C TRP A 32 1.32 3.98 -2.27
N TRP A 33 2.49 4.06 -1.66
CA TRP A 33 3.55 3.09 -1.96
C TRP A 33 3.20 1.71 -1.43
N THR A 34 2.69 1.62 -0.19
CA THR A 34 2.36 0.32 0.40
C THR A 34 1.15 -0.33 -0.27
N THR A 35 0.15 0.45 -0.67
CA THR A 35 -1.01 -0.12 -1.35
C THR A 35 -0.67 -0.59 -2.77
N GLU A 36 0.19 0.12 -3.49
CA GLU A 36 0.67 -0.34 -4.79
C GLU A 36 1.55 -1.58 -4.66
N PHE A 37 2.43 -1.60 -3.65
CA PHE A 37 3.23 -2.78 -3.35
C PHE A 37 2.35 -3.98 -3.00
N GLN A 38 1.33 -3.77 -2.17
CA GLN A 38 0.39 -4.82 -1.78
C GLN A 38 -0.27 -5.45 -3.00
N LYS A 39 -0.73 -4.64 -3.95
CA LYS A 39 -1.36 -5.15 -5.17
C LYS A 39 -0.42 -6.08 -5.93
N ARG A 40 0.84 -5.65 -6.12
CA ARG A 40 1.82 -6.46 -6.84
C ARG A 40 2.12 -7.76 -6.10
N ALA A 41 2.35 -7.68 -4.80
CA ALA A 41 2.69 -8.85 -4.00
C ALA A 41 1.57 -9.87 -3.98
N ILE A 42 0.33 -9.43 -3.78
CA ILE A 42 -0.83 -10.33 -3.75
C ILE A 42 -1.04 -10.96 -5.12
N ASP A 43 -0.91 -10.19 -6.20
CA ASP A 43 -1.08 -10.70 -7.55
C ASP A 43 -0.05 -11.80 -7.87
N GLU A 44 1.20 -11.58 -7.49
CA GLU A 44 2.25 -12.60 -7.68
C GLU A 44 1.99 -13.84 -6.83
N CYS A 45 1.54 -13.66 -5.59
CA CYS A 45 1.19 -14.79 -4.72
C CYS A 45 0.01 -15.58 -5.29
N LEU A 46 -1.00 -14.89 -5.82
CA LEU A 46 -2.14 -15.54 -6.45
C LEU A 46 -1.69 -16.40 -7.63
N GLN A 47 -0.77 -15.88 -8.44
CA GLN A 47 -0.24 -16.63 -9.58
C GLN A 47 0.42 -17.94 -9.14
N LEU A 48 1.11 -17.92 -8.01
CA LEU A 48 1.76 -19.12 -7.46
C LEU A 48 0.76 -20.18 -6.99
N HIS A 49 -0.47 -19.78 -6.67
CA HIS A 49 -1.53 -20.73 -6.32
C HIS A 49 -2.13 -21.41 -7.55
N GLY A 50 -1.84 -20.92 -8.75
CA GLY A 50 -2.42 -21.45 -9.97
C GLY A 50 -3.94 -21.29 -9.98
N GLY A 51 -4.65 -22.28 -10.51
CA GLY A 51 -6.12 -22.23 -10.59
C GLY A 51 -6.83 -22.07 -9.25
N TYR A 52 -6.23 -22.55 -8.17
CA TYR A 52 -6.80 -22.39 -6.84
C TYR A 52 -6.82 -20.91 -6.41
N GLY A 53 -5.92 -20.10 -6.91
CA GLY A 53 -5.89 -18.66 -6.62
C GLY A 53 -7.12 -17.92 -7.16
N TYR A 54 -7.80 -18.49 -8.14
CA TYR A 54 -9.02 -17.92 -8.71
C TYR A 54 -10.29 -18.33 -7.94
N MET A 55 -10.17 -19.27 -7.02
CA MET A 55 -11.30 -19.84 -6.30
C MET A 55 -11.55 -19.07 -5.00
N ASN A 56 -12.81 -18.64 -4.79
CA ASN A 56 -13.18 -17.82 -3.63
C ASN A 56 -12.96 -18.51 -2.29
N GLU A 57 -12.85 -19.83 -2.27
CA GLU A 57 -12.58 -20.60 -1.04
C GLU A 57 -11.18 -20.37 -0.48
N TYR A 58 -10.26 -19.89 -1.31
CA TYR A 58 -8.89 -19.66 -0.87
C TYR A 58 -8.70 -18.21 -0.41
N PRO A 59 -8.02 -18.00 0.74
CA PRO A 59 -7.81 -16.64 1.26
C PRO A 59 -7.14 -15.71 0.27
N ILE A 60 -6.22 -16.21 -0.57
CA ILE A 60 -5.50 -15.37 -1.53
C ILE A 60 -6.44 -14.71 -2.55
N SER A 61 -7.49 -15.42 -2.97
CA SER A 61 -8.48 -14.89 -3.91
C SER A 61 -9.24 -13.70 -3.28
N ARG A 62 -9.62 -13.85 -2.02
CA ARG A 62 -10.30 -12.78 -1.29
C ARG A 62 -9.37 -11.58 -1.04
N LEU A 63 -8.11 -11.84 -0.70
CA LEU A 63 -7.11 -10.79 -0.52
C LEU A 63 -6.88 -10.00 -1.80
N TRP A 64 -6.83 -10.69 -2.94
CA TRP A 64 -6.67 -10.05 -4.25
C TRP A 64 -7.84 -9.11 -4.54
N ARG A 65 -9.05 -9.59 -4.31
CA ARG A 65 -10.26 -8.80 -4.55
C ARG A 65 -10.36 -7.60 -3.61
N ASP A 66 -10.19 -7.85 -2.30
CA ASP A 66 -10.38 -6.82 -1.28
C ASP A 66 -9.23 -5.80 -1.28
N GLY A 67 -8.04 -6.24 -1.61
CA GLY A 67 -6.86 -5.36 -1.65
C GLY A 67 -6.87 -4.37 -2.80
N ARG A 68 -7.61 -4.67 -3.89
CA ARG A 68 -7.59 -3.83 -5.09
C ARG A 68 -8.08 -2.41 -4.84
N VAL A 69 -9.07 -2.24 -3.98
CA VAL A 69 -9.66 -0.93 -3.70
C VAL A 69 -8.78 -0.05 -2.81
N GLN A 70 -7.76 -0.60 -2.19
CA GLN A 70 -6.93 0.11 -1.24
C GLN A 70 -6.14 1.27 -1.87
N SER A 71 -5.86 1.20 -3.17
CA SER A 71 -5.20 2.29 -3.89
C SER A 71 -6.19 3.30 -4.48
N ILE A 72 -7.49 3.11 -4.22
CA ILE A 72 -8.56 3.95 -4.76
C ILE A 72 -9.22 4.77 -3.66
N TYR A 73 -9.69 4.12 -2.59
CA TYR A 73 -10.45 4.80 -1.54
C TYR A 73 -9.52 5.57 -0.58
N GLY A 74 -10.10 6.52 0.16
CA GLY A 74 -9.34 7.31 1.13
C GLY A 74 -8.28 8.21 0.50
N GLY A 75 -8.35 8.41 -0.81
CA GLY A 75 -7.37 9.12 -1.61
C GLY A 75 -6.67 8.17 -2.57
N THR A 76 -6.82 8.42 -3.86
CA THR A 76 -6.19 7.58 -4.89
C THR A 76 -4.66 7.71 -4.86
N THR A 77 -3.98 6.75 -5.44
CA THR A 77 -2.52 6.81 -5.63
C THR A 77 -2.10 8.13 -6.28
N GLU A 78 -2.86 8.58 -7.30
CA GLU A 78 -2.56 9.82 -8.02
C GLU A 78 -2.68 11.04 -7.13
N ILE A 79 -3.71 11.09 -6.28
CA ILE A 79 -3.90 12.20 -5.32
C ILE A 79 -2.80 12.17 -4.26
N MET A 80 -2.41 10.98 -3.77
CA MET A 80 -1.33 10.87 -2.80
C MET A 80 -0.01 11.39 -3.37
N LYS A 81 0.29 11.05 -4.63
CA LYS A 81 1.47 11.56 -5.32
C LYS A 81 1.42 13.07 -5.51
N GLU A 82 0.24 13.63 -5.77
CA GLU A 82 0.07 15.07 -5.86
C GLU A 82 0.41 15.77 -4.55
N ILE A 83 -0.02 15.21 -3.42
CA ILE A 83 0.31 15.75 -2.10
C ILE A 83 1.83 15.77 -1.91
N VAL A 84 2.50 14.67 -2.24
CA VAL A 84 3.96 14.60 -2.16
C VAL A 84 4.61 15.65 -3.06
N GLY A 85 4.14 15.75 -4.31
CA GLY A 85 4.68 16.72 -5.27
C GLY A 85 4.56 18.16 -4.80
N ARG A 86 3.42 18.52 -4.23
CA ARG A 86 3.20 19.87 -3.69
C ARG A 86 4.20 20.20 -2.57
N ASN A 87 4.47 19.25 -1.70
CA ASN A 87 5.42 19.46 -0.62
C ASN A 87 6.87 19.56 -1.11
N LEU A 88 7.15 19.04 -2.30
CA LEU A 88 8.44 19.19 -2.96
C LEU A 88 8.54 20.47 -3.79
N GLY A 89 7.48 21.27 -3.85
CA GLY A 89 7.45 22.49 -4.63
C GLY A 89 7.13 22.32 -6.12
N LEU A 90 6.56 21.19 -6.45
CA LEU A 90 6.23 20.88 -7.85
C LEU A 90 4.80 21.28 -8.24
#